data_1f0436162933a214f5d01fea9f3cae7b
#
_entry.id   1f0436162933a214f5d01fea9f3cae7b
#
_cell.length_a   1.000
_cell.length_b   1.000
_cell.length_c   1.000
_cell.angle_alpha   90.00
_cell.angle_beta   90.00
_cell.angle_gamma   90.00
#
_symmetry.space_group_name_H-M   'P 1'
#
loop_
_entity.id
_entity.type
_entity.pdbx_description
1 polymer ?
#
loop_
_entity_poly.entity_id
_entity_poly.type
_entity_poly.pdbx_seq_one_letter_code
_entity_poly.pdbx_strand_id
1 'polypeptide(L)'
;MDDIPETRYNPFPMSHMKPPQNNPLFRPPAEADSLILQIDQGCPYNRCTFCGMYRRIPYRRLPLPDIRLMVADEARQAPDTRRVFLADGDVMRRPFEELETILILLNEHFPALARVNLYATGSAIHSKTDAQLRTLRELKLHTLYLGLESGDEATLQAVKKGETATEMIEAGRRAQANGLRVSVMILLGLGGQARHREHARATALALNAMQPRLLSALRVVPIPGTELHAEVESGRFLPLTEHQTVEELRRIVEVLDLTNTVFRANHSSNIIPLEARLPRDKNRLLTQLDALLTSGHLDAQSPGDQPLWL
;
A
#
# COMPACT_ATOMS: atom_id res chain seq x y z
N MET A 1 64.83 0.71 -11.68
CA MET A 1 64.32 0.87 -10.29
C MET A 1 63.39 2.06 -10.33
N ASP A 2 62.19 1.80 -10.73
CA ASP A 2 61.18 2.85 -10.97
C ASP A 2 60.19 2.81 -9.79
N ASP A 3 60.16 3.94 -9.06
CA ASP A 3 59.26 4.16 -7.92
C ASP A 3 57.78 4.16 -8.39
N ILE A 4 57.00 3.24 -7.89
CA ILE A 4 55.53 3.25 -7.98
C ILE A 4 55.02 4.12 -6.85
N PRO A 5 54.28 5.21 -7.10
CA PRO A 5 53.73 6.03 -6.05
C PRO A 5 52.54 5.30 -5.35
N GLU A 6 52.62 5.14 -4.04
CA GLU A 6 51.54 4.73 -3.18
C GLU A 6 50.32 5.65 -3.38
N THR A 7 49.27 5.12 -3.97
CA THR A 7 47.96 5.80 -3.98
C THR A 7 47.39 5.82 -2.57
N ARG A 8 47.52 6.97 -1.91
CA ARG A 8 46.83 7.25 -0.64
C ARG A 8 45.33 7.14 -0.82
N TYR A 9 44.75 6.10 -0.23
CA TYR A 9 43.32 5.97 -0.04
C TYR A 9 42.83 7.17 0.76
N ASN A 10 42.14 8.09 0.09
CA ASN A 10 41.51 9.24 0.73
C ASN A 10 40.09 8.81 1.12
N PRO A 11 39.80 8.59 2.42
CA PRO A 11 38.42 8.33 2.83
C PRO A 11 37.66 9.64 2.68
N PHE A 12 36.84 9.74 1.62
CA PHE A 12 35.85 10.81 1.49
C PHE A 12 35.06 10.87 2.80
N PRO A 13 34.90 12.06 3.41
CA PRO A 13 34.01 12.21 4.53
C PRO A 13 32.60 11.90 4.01
N MET A 14 32.02 10.82 4.51
CA MET A 14 30.61 10.48 4.30
C MET A 14 29.76 11.60 4.94
N SER A 15 29.59 12.68 4.20
CA SER A 15 28.59 13.69 4.51
C SER A 15 27.24 12.96 4.50
N HIS A 16 26.53 13.03 5.61
CA HIS A 16 25.20 12.52 5.89
C HIS A 16 24.32 12.53 4.64
N MET A 17 24.26 11.40 3.93
CA MET A 17 23.32 11.22 2.83
C MET A 17 21.94 11.04 3.45
N LYS A 18 21.27 12.16 3.77
CA LYS A 18 19.81 12.14 3.73
C LYS A 18 19.43 11.58 2.36
N PRO A 19 18.49 10.62 2.26
CA PRO A 19 17.99 10.20 0.96
C PRO A 19 17.62 11.45 0.17
N PRO A 20 17.86 11.49 -1.16
CA PRO A 20 17.64 12.69 -1.94
C PRO A 20 16.22 13.20 -1.68
N GLN A 21 16.11 14.41 -1.16
CA GLN A 21 14.86 15.01 -0.64
C GLN A 21 13.77 15.25 -1.70
N ASN A 22 13.95 14.72 -2.91
CA ASN A 22 13.05 14.89 -4.05
C ASN A 22 12.19 13.66 -4.40
N ASN A 23 12.29 12.55 -3.65
CA ASN A 23 11.40 11.42 -3.89
C ASN A 23 10.19 11.50 -2.95
N PRO A 24 8.97 11.55 -3.50
CA PRO A 24 7.77 11.56 -2.67
C PRO A 24 7.76 10.29 -1.81
N LEU A 25 7.56 10.48 -0.51
CA LEU A 25 7.44 9.40 0.45
C LEU A 25 5.97 9.03 0.61
N PHE A 26 5.60 7.85 0.12
CA PHE A 26 4.23 7.37 0.21
C PHE A 26 4.00 6.59 1.49
N ARG A 27 2.93 6.92 2.20
CA ARG A 27 2.49 6.21 3.40
C ARG A 27 0.97 6.13 3.47
N PRO A 28 0.41 5.06 4.05
CA PRO A 28 -1.02 5.03 4.33
C PRO A 28 -1.41 6.12 5.34
N PRO A 29 -2.61 6.75 5.21
CA PRO A 29 -3.08 7.73 6.20
C PRO A 29 -3.10 7.20 7.65
N ALA A 30 -3.28 5.89 7.82
CA ALA A 30 -3.24 5.23 9.13
C ALA A 30 -1.85 5.25 9.80
N GLU A 31 -0.80 5.58 9.05
CA GLU A 31 0.60 5.68 9.50
C GLU A 31 1.06 7.14 9.67
N ALA A 32 0.11 8.10 9.69
CA ALA A 32 0.43 9.53 9.83
C ALA A 32 1.34 9.85 11.03
N ASP A 33 1.12 9.15 12.16
CA ASP A 33 1.91 9.33 13.39
C ASP A 33 3.04 8.31 13.56
N SER A 34 3.40 7.54 12.56
CA SER A 34 4.50 6.58 12.61
C SER A 34 5.80 7.24 12.19
N LEU A 35 6.91 6.89 12.84
CA LEU A 35 8.24 7.18 12.31
C LEU A 35 8.39 6.42 10.99
N ILE A 36 8.76 7.13 9.94
CA ILE A 36 8.90 6.55 8.61
C ILE A 36 10.37 6.34 8.31
N LEU A 37 10.73 5.09 8.05
CA LEU A 37 12.07 4.72 7.63
C LEU A 37 12.03 4.19 6.19
N GLN A 38 12.64 4.93 5.27
CA GLN A 38 12.76 4.54 3.88
C GLN A 38 13.98 3.63 3.73
N ILE A 39 13.79 2.32 3.95
CA ILE A 39 14.86 1.32 3.85
C ILE A 39 15.01 0.72 2.45
N ASP A 40 14.01 0.92 1.61
CA ASP A 40 14.03 0.64 0.17
C ASP A 40 13.71 1.91 -0.59
N GLN A 41 13.97 1.90 -1.88
CA GLN A 41 13.61 2.96 -2.80
C GLN A 41 12.90 2.35 -4.00
N GLY A 42 11.73 2.87 -4.35
CA GLY A 42 10.97 2.39 -5.51
C GLY A 42 10.20 1.09 -5.23
N CYS A 43 9.71 0.47 -6.30
CA CYS A 43 8.97 -0.78 -6.24
C CYS A 43 9.69 -1.85 -7.08
N PRO A 44 9.95 -3.05 -6.52
CA PRO A 44 10.66 -4.11 -7.25
C PRO A 44 9.87 -4.67 -8.43
N TYR A 45 8.55 -4.56 -8.42
CA TYR A 45 7.70 -4.98 -9.53
C TYR A 45 7.51 -3.87 -10.57
N ASN A 46 7.02 -2.72 -10.17
CA ASN A 46 6.89 -1.45 -10.91
C ASN A 46 6.32 -1.55 -12.36
N ARG A 47 5.36 -2.48 -12.59
CA ARG A 47 4.77 -2.74 -13.92
C ARG A 47 3.26 -2.46 -13.99
N CYS A 48 2.61 -2.18 -12.84
CA CYS A 48 1.18 -1.89 -12.81
C CYS A 48 0.85 -0.66 -13.67
N THR A 49 -0.10 -0.79 -14.62
CA THR A 49 -0.39 0.26 -15.61
C THR A 49 -0.94 1.54 -14.99
N PHE A 50 -1.59 1.44 -13.82
CA PHE A 50 -2.19 2.55 -13.09
C PHE A 50 -1.21 3.27 -12.15
N CYS A 51 -0.10 2.62 -11.75
CA CYS A 51 0.77 3.13 -10.69
C CYS A 51 1.74 4.18 -11.21
N GLY A 52 1.61 5.41 -10.72
CA GLY A 52 2.54 6.52 -11.00
C GLY A 52 3.63 6.72 -9.95
N MET A 53 3.52 6.06 -8.78
CA MET A 53 4.35 6.34 -7.60
C MET A 53 5.85 6.15 -7.85
N TYR A 54 6.24 5.07 -8.55
CA TYR A 54 7.64 4.67 -8.66
C TYR A 54 8.15 4.58 -10.11
N ARG A 55 7.40 5.04 -11.12
CA ARG A 55 7.75 4.84 -12.55
C ARG A 55 9.13 5.33 -12.95
N ARG A 56 9.61 6.41 -12.34
CA ARG A 56 10.91 7.02 -12.64
C ARG A 56 11.95 6.75 -11.56
N ILE A 57 11.62 5.89 -10.59
CA ILE A 57 12.46 5.59 -9.46
C ILE A 57 12.98 4.15 -9.62
N PRO A 58 14.29 3.96 -9.89
CA PRO A 58 14.89 2.64 -9.91
C PRO A 58 14.75 1.96 -8.55
N TYR A 59 14.37 0.69 -8.56
CA TYR A 59 14.34 -0.07 -7.32
C TYR A 59 15.75 -0.25 -6.76
N ARG A 60 15.92 0.07 -5.48
CA ARG A 60 17.16 -0.08 -4.75
C ARG A 60 16.87 -0.45 -3.30
N ARG A 61 17.54 -1.47 -2.78
CA ARG A 61 17.57 -1.78 -1.34
C ARG A 61 18.73 -1.04 -0.68
N LEU A 62 18.47 -0.39 0.46
CA LEU A 62 19.54 0.15 1.28
C LEU A 62 20.32 -1.02 1.91
N PRO A 63 21.67 -0.95 1.93
CA PRO A 63 22.49 -1.92 2.65
C PRO A 63 22.23 -1.87 4.18
N LEU A 64 22.36 -3.00 4.86
CA LEU A 64 22.18 -3.09 6.31
C LEU A 64 23.04 -2.11 7.11
N PRO A 65 24.32 -1.84 6.75
CA PRO A 65 25.11 -0.81 7.43
C PRO A 65 24.46 0.59 7.38
N ASP A 66 23.91 0.99 6.23
CA ASP A 66 23.26 2.29 6.06
C ASP A 66 21.96 2.36 6.87
N ILE A 67 21.18 1.26 6.90
CA ILE A 67 19.97 1.15 7.72
C ILE A 67 20.34 1.27 9.21
N ARG A 68 21.43 0.64 9.65
CA ARG A 68 21.91 0.74 11.03
C ARG A 68 22.22 2.18 11.44
N LEU A 69 22.90 2.93 10.56
CA LEU A 69 23.20 4.35 10.80
C LEU A 69 21.91 5.19 10.85
N MET A 70 20.99 4.96 9.92
CA MET A 70 19.68 5.63 9.88
C MET A 70 18.88 5.38 11.16
N VAL A 71 18.77 4.14 11.60
CA VAL A 71 18.03 3.77 12.81
C VAL A 71 18.65 4.40 14.05
N ALA A 72 19.98 4.39 14.16
CA ALA A 72 20.69 5.01 15.29
C ALA A 72 20.51 6.53 15.31
N ASP A 73 20.46 7.19 14.15
CA ASP A 73 20.22 8.63 14.04
C ASP A 73 18.80 9.01 14.45
N GLU A 74 17.80 8.31 13.89
CA GLU A 74 16.40 8.54 14.21
C GLU A 74 16.09 8.24 15.69
N ALA A 75 16.72 7.23 16.28
CA ALA A 75 16.53 6.91 17.69
C ALA A 75 17.06 8.01 18.62
N ARG A 76 18.11 8.75 18.23
CA ARG A 76 18.58 9.92 18.99
C ARG A 76 17.60 11.09 18.93
N GLN A 77 16.89 11.25 17.78
CA GLN A 77 15.95 12.35 17.55
C GLN A 77 14.55 12.05 18.13
N ALA A 78 14.12 10.79 18.12
CA ALA A 78 12.79 10.36 18.54
C ALA A 78 12.83 9.08 19.40
N PRO A 79 13.47 9.12 20.60
CA PRO A 79 13.71 7.93 21.43
C PRO A 79 12.41 7.24 21.91
N ASP A 80 11.32 8.00 22.06
CA ASP A 80 10.02 7.50 22.52
C ASP A 80 9.14 6.92 21.39
N THR A 81 9.73 6.68 20.22
CA THR A 81 9.02 6.13 19.07
C THR A 81 8.32 4.81 19.40
N ARG A 82 7.00 4.78 19.22
CA ARG A 82 6.15 3.60 19.47
C ARG A 82 5.76 2.86 18.20
N ARG A 83 5.82 3.52 17.05
CA ARG A 83 5.38 2.99 15.78
C ARG A 83 6.37 3.34 14.68
N VAL A 84 6.79 2.35 13.92
CA VAL A 84 7.64 2.51 12.75
C VAL A 84 6.91 2.00 11.53
N PHE A 85 6.98 2.74 10.43
CA PHE A 85 6.56 2.31 9.11
C PHE A 85 7.77 2.21 8.20
N LEU A 86 8.05 0.99 7.73
CA LEU A 86 9.11 0.74 6.74
C LEU A 86 8.54 1.02 5.36
N ALA A 87 9.01 2.11 4.76
CA ALA A 87 8.44 2.66 3.54
C ALA A 87 9.08 2.07 2.28
N ASP A 88 8.37 2.31 1.20
CA ASP A 88 8.49 1.96 -0.20
C ASP A 88 7.96 0.58 -0.60
N GLY A 89 7.82 0.45 -1.89
CA GLY A 89 6.94 -0.41 -2.68
C GLY A 89 6.64 -1.83 -2.21
N ASP A 90 7.60 -2.57 -1.68
CA ASP A 90 7.41 -3.95 -1.20
C ASP A 90 8.57 -4.39 -0.31
N VAL A 91 8.61 -3.82 0.90
CA VAL A 91 9.67 -4.13 1.89
C VAL A 91 9.63 -5.60 2.32
N MET A 92 8.44 -6.22 2.32
CA MET A 92 8.30 -7.64 2.67
C MET A 92 9.07 -8.57 1.73
N ARG A 93 9.43 -8.13 0.53
CA ARG A 93 10.24 -8.88 -0.43
C ARG A 93 11.70 -9.08 -0.01
N ARG A 94 12.21 -8.31 0.96
CA ARG A 94 13.55 -8.54 1.50
C ARG A 94 13.70 -9.98 2.00
N PRO A 95 14.90 -10.59 1.91
CA PRO A 95 15.19 -11.89 2.56
C PRO A 95 14.78 -11.87 4.04
N PHE A 96 14.38 -13.02 4.56
CA PHE A 96 13.96 -13.13 5.97
C PHE A 96 15.04 -12.63 6.93
N GLU A 97 16.28 -13.03 6.70
CA GLU A 97 17.43 -12.72 7.55
C GLU A 97 17.70 -11.20 7.61
N GLU A 98 17.47 -10.48 6.49
CA GLU A 98 17.57 -9.02 6.47
C GLU A 98 16.43 -8.38 7.27
N LEU A 99 15.17 -8.84 7.09
CA LEU A 99 14.02 -8.33 7.84
C LEU A 99 14.16 -8.60 9.33
N GLU A 100 14.60 -9.81 9.71
CA GLU A 100 14.86 -10.19 11.09
C GLU A 100 15.90 -9.25 11.72
N THR A 101 17.04 -9.05 11.05
CA THR A 101 18.10 -8.13 11.49
C THR A 101 17.58 -6.70 11.67
N ILE A 102 16.77 -6.20 10.73
CA ILE A 102 16.20 -4.85 10.79
C ILE A 102 15.24 -4.73 11.98
N LEU A 103 14.38 -5.73 12.19
CA LEU A 103 13.43 -5.70 13.31
C LEU A 103 14.12 -5.83 14.66
N ILE A 104 15.19 -6.62 14.79
CA ILE A 104 16.03 -6.69 15.99
C ILE A 104 16.64 -5.31 16.27
N LEU A 105 17.26 -4.70 15.26
CA LEU A 105 17.85 -3.37 15.36
C LEU A 105 16.85 -2.31 15.83
N LEU A 106 15.62 -2.33 15.29
CA LEU A 106 14.57 -1.41 15.73
C LEU A 106 14.16 -1.65 17.20
N ASN A 107 14.09 -2.90 17.63
CA ASN A 107 13.79 -3.23 19.04
C ASN A 107 14.88 -2.80 20.00
N GLU A 108 16.15 -2.87 19.59
CA GLU A 108 17.30 -2.42 20.39
C GLU A 108 17.35 -0.90 20.55
N HIS A 109 17.02 -0.15 19.49
CA HIS A 109 17.16 1.29 19.47
C HIS A 109 15.93 2.05 19.95
N PHE A 110 14.73 1.44 19.87
CA PHE A 110 13.47 2.05 20.30
C PHE A 110 12.82 1.25 21.44
N PRO A 111 13.18 1.48 22.71
CA PRO A 111 12.66 0.72 23.85
C PRO A 111 11.13 0.78 23.98
N ALA A 112 10.50 1.89 23.55
CA ALA A 112 9.05 2.08 23.57
C ALA A 112 8.34 1.49 22.33
N LEU A 113 9.05 0.87 21.38
CA LEU A 113 8.49 0.34 20.14
C LEU A 113 7.39 -0.68 20.42
N ALA A 114 6.19 -0.40 19.92
CA ALA A 114 5.02 -1.27 20.05
C ALA A 114 4.76 -2.08 18.78
N ARG A 115 5.06 -1.53 17.59
CA ARG A 115 4.81 -2.19 16.32
C ARG A 115 5.61 -1.61 15.16
N VAL A 116 5.88 -2.46 14.19
CA VAL A 116 6.44 -2.12 12.89
C VAL A 116 5.43 -2.52 11.81
N ASN A 117 5.19 -1.67 10.84
CA ASN A 117 4.29 -1.91 9.71
C ASN A 117 5.05 -1.69 8.40
N LEU A 118 4.59 -2.32 7.31
CA LEU A 118 5.24 -2.19 6.00
C LEU A 118 4.28 -2.55 4.85
N TYR A 119 4.66 -2.17 3.63
CA TYR A 119 4.00 -2.66 2.42
C TYR A 119 4.45 -4.08 2.07
N ALA A 120 3.50 -4.89 1.59
CA ALA A 120 3.73 -6.26 1.17
C ALA A 120 2.93 -6.61 -0.08
N THR A 121 3.49 -7.48 -0.91
CA THR A 121 2.77 -8.20 -1.97
C THR A 121 2.43 -9.62 -1.52
N GLY A 122 1.48 -10.27 -2.19
CA GLY A 122 1.13 -11.66 -1.93
C GLY A 122 2.34 -12.59 -2.11
N SER A 123 3.07 -12.42 -3.20
CA SER A 123 4.29 -13.19 -3.50
C SER A 123 5.39 -13.00 -2.46
N ALA A 124 5.53 -11.79 -1.90
CA ALA A 124 6.50 -11.52 -0.83
C ALA A 124 6.12 -12.24 0.47
N ILE A 125 4.84 -12.32 0.81
CA ILE A 125 4.33 -13.09 1.95
C ILE A 125 4.57 -14.59 1.72
N HIS A 126 4.25 -15.09 0.52
CA HIS A 126 4.47 -16.51 0.16
C HIS A 126 5.94 -16.93 0.17
N SER A 127 6.87 -16.00 -0.06
CA SER A 127 8.31 -16.27 -0.01
C SER A 127 8.84 -16.60 1.39
N LYS A 128 8.07 -16.40 2.44
CA LYS A 128 8.42 -16.71 3.83
C LYS A 128 7.72 -17.99 4.29
N THR A 129 8.39 -18.78 5.13
CA THR A 129 7.75 -19.90 5.82
C THR A 129 6.83 -19.42 6.93
N ASP A 130 5.93 -20.26 7.43
CA ASP A 130 5.06 -19.91 8.56
C ASP A 130 5.86 -19.64 9.83
N ALA A 131 6.95 -20.39 10.05
CA ALA A 131 7.87 -20.13 11.16
C ALA A 131 8.50 -18.74 11.05
N GLN A 132 8.98 -18.36 9.85
CA GLN A 132 9.53 -17.03 9.59
C GLN A 132 8.49 -15.91 9.81
N LEU A 133 7.25 -16.09 9.36
CA LEU A 133 6.18 -15.12 9.62
C LEU A 133 5.91 -14.94 11.12
N ARG A 134 5.90 -16.02 11.89
CA ARG A 134 5.76 -15.96 13.37
C ARG A 134 6.94 -15.24 14.02
N THR A 135 8.18 -15.57 13.64
CA THR A 135 9.37 -14.88 14.15
C THR A 135 9.31 -13.38 13.88
N LEU A 136 8.96 -12.96 12.64
CA LEU A 136 8.79 -11.53 12.33
C LEU A 136 7.69 -10.90 13.20
N ARG A 137 6.60 -11.63 13.47
CA ARG A 137 5.52 -11.16 14.36
C ARG A 137 5.98 -10.99 15.81
N GLU A 138 6.78 -11.90 16.34
CA GLU A 138 7.40 -11.82 17.66
C GLU A 138 8.34 -10.61 17.77
N LEU A 139 9.04 -10.29 16.69
CA LEU A 139 9.89 -9.10 16.54
C LEU A 139 9.08 -7.81 16.27
N LYS A 140 7.76 -7.80 16.57
CA LYS A 140 6.84 -6.67 16.46
C LYS A 140 6.46 -6.25 15.03
N LEU A 141 6.76 -7.04 13.99
CA LEU A 141 6.07 -6.83 12.72
C LEU A 141 4.57 -7.07 12.96
N HIS A 142 3.74 -6.08 12.58
CA HIS A 142 2.36 -6.10 13.03
C HIS A 142 1.35 -6.03 11.88
N THR A 143 1.45 -5.04 11.00
CA THR A 143 0.49 -4.85 9.91
C THR A 143 1.20 -4.86 8.56
N LEU A 144 0.73 -5.72 7.68
CA LEU A 144 1.11 -5.75 6.27
C LEU A 144 0.07 -4.97 5.45
N TYR A 145 0.52 -3.97 4.72
CA TYR A 145 -0.32 -3.23 3.78
C TYR A 145 -0.25 -3.88 2.41
N LEU A 146 -1.35 -4.51 2.00
CA LEU A 146 -1.48 -5.30 0.79
C LEU A 146 -2.39 -4.60 -0.21
N GLY A 147 -1.88 -4.29 -1.40
CA GLY A 147 -2.67 -3.80 -2.51
C GLY A 147 -3.37 -4.96 -3.22
N LEU A 148 -4.63 -5.25 -2.89
CA LEU A 148 -5.47 -6.16 -3.66
C LEU A 148 -5.90 -5.54 -4.99
N GLU A 149 -6.20 -4.26 -4.97
CA GLU A 149 -6.69 -3.38 -6.03
C GLU A 149 -8.04 -3.83 -6.60
N SER A 150 -8.18 -5.10 -6.96
CA SER A 150 -9.37 -5.76 -7.50
C SER A 150 -9.44 -7.21 -7.07
N GLY A 151 -10.65 -7.76 -6.98
CA GLY A 151 -10.88 -9.21 -6.92
C GLY A 151 -11.17 -9.83 -8.28
N ASP A 152 -11.29 -9.02 -9.34
CA ASP A 152 -11.58 -9.48 -10.70
C ASP A 152 -10.29 -9.78 -11.46
N GLU A 153 -10.05 -11.04 -11.75
CA GLU A 153 -8.83 -11.52 -12.42
C GLU A 153 -8.59 -10.84 -13.76
N ALA A 154 -9.65 -10.61 -14.54
CA ALA A 154 -9.51 -9.95 -15.83
C ALA A 154 -9.05 -8.49 -15.68
N THR A 155 -9.56 -7.79 -14.66
CA THR A 155 -9.11 -6.44 -14.31
C THR A 155 -7.66 -6.46 -13.86
N LEU A 156 -7.26 -7.36 -12.95
CA LEU A 156 -5.87 -7.49 -12.48
C LEU A 156 -4.91 -7.78 -13.62
N GLN A 157 -5.28 -8.65 -14.56
CA GLN A 157 -4.49 -8.96 -15.74
C GLN A 157 -4.36 -7.74 -16.67
N ALA A 158 -5.45 -7.03 -16.93
CA ALA A 158 -5.47 -5.85 -17.80
C ALA A 158 -4.55 -4.74 -17.25
N VAL A 159 -4.55 -4.53 -15.93
CA VAL A 159 -3.68 -3.54 -15.27
C VAL A 159 -2.28 -4.06 -14.93
N LYS A 160 -1.93 -5.25 -15.36
CA LYS A 160 -0.62 -5.88 -15.14
C LYS A 160 -0.22 -5.93 -13.66
N LYS A 161 -1.16 -6.30 -12.78
CA LYS A 161 -0.89 -6.37 -11.33
C LYS A 161 0.21 -7.39 -10.99
N GLY A 162 0.34 -8.46 -11.76
CA GLY A 162 1.38 -9.49 -11.58
C GLY A 162 1.10 -10.50 -10.49
N GLU A 163 -0.07 -10.42 -9.86
CA GLU A 163 -0.58 -11.36 -8.86
C GLU A 163 -2.08 -11.56 -9.11
N THR A 164 -2.57 -12.75 -8.89
CA THR A 164 -4.00 -13.07 -8.94
C THR A 164 -4.70 -12.71 -7.63
N ALA A 165 -6.02 -12.51 -7.68
CA ALA A 165 -6.81 -12.32 -6.46
C ALA A 165 -6.70 -13.53 -5.54
N THR A 166 -6.70 -14.74 -6.10
CA THR A 166 -6.56 -15.99 -5.34
C THR A 166 -5.25 -16.04 -4.56
N GLU A 167 -4.11 -15.77 -5.20
CA GLU A 167 -2.79 -15.72 -4.53
C GLU A 167 -2.77 -14.68 -3.40
N MET A 168 -3.34 -13.50 -3.64
CA MET A 168 -3.38 -12.44 -2.63
C MET A 168 -4.31 -12.78 -1.44
N ILE A 169 -5.45 -13.47 -1.70
CA ILE A 169 -6.35 -13.96 -0.65
C ILE A 169 -5.62 -15.00 0.23
N GLU A 170 -4.96 -15.97 -0.39
CA GLU A 170 -4.21 -17.00 0.32
C GLU A 170 -3.08 -16.40 1.15
N ALA A 171 -2.32 -15.46 0.59
CA ALA A 171 -1.26 -14.74 1.30
C ALA A 171 -1.79 -13.97 2.51
N GLY A 172 -2.89 -13.23 2.34
CA GLY A 172 -3.52 -12.48 3.42
C GLY A 172 -4.02 -13.38 4.55
N ARG A 173 -4.69 -14.48 4.22
CA ARG A 173 -5.13 -15.48 5.21
C ARG A 173 -3.97 -16.14 5.93
N ARG A 174 -2.91 -16.48 5.19
CA ARG A 174 -1.71 -17.09 5.74
C ARG A 174 -0.98 -16.14 6.70
N ALA A 175 -0.84 -14.85 6.35
CA ALA A 175 -0.27 -13.85 7.24
C ALA A 175 -1.07 -13.75 8.54
N GLN A 176 -2.41 -13.71 8.46
CA GLN A 176 -3.29 -13.63 9.63
C GLN A 176 -3.25 -14.90 10.49
N ALA A 177 -3.16 -16.08 9.90
CA ALA A 177 -3.00 -17.35 10.62
C ALA A 177 -1.68 -17.39 11.43
N ASN A 178 -0.66 -16.62 11.02
CA ASN A 178 0.62 -16.47 11.72
C ASN A 178 0.68 -15.22 12.62
N GLY A 179 -0.47 -14.63 12.97
CA GLY A 179 -0.59 -13.55 13.95
C GLY A 179 -0.32 -12.14 13.43
N LEU A 180 -0.06 -11.97 12.13
CA LEU A 180 0.06 -10.66 11.50
C LEU A 180 -1.31 -10.09 11.19
N ARG A 181 -1.42 -8.77 11.08
CA ARG A 181 -2.63 -8.09 10.59
C ARG A 181 -2.45 -7.73 9.12
N VAL A 182 -3.55 -7.77 8.39
CA VAL A 182 -3.57 -7.34 6.98
C VAL A 182 -4.45 -6.11 6.84
N SER A 183 -3.90 -5.07 6.25
CA SER A 183 -4.58 -3.88 5.76
C SER A 183 -4.67 -3.97 4.25
N VAL A 184 -5.88 -4.06 3.71
CA VAL A 184 -6.09 -4.24 2.26
C VAL A 184 -6.50 -2.93 1.62
N MET A 185 -5.89 -2.63 0.48
CA MET A 185 -6.26 -1.51 -0.38
C MET A 185 -6.95 -2.04 -1.63
N ILE A 186 -8.04 -1.37 -2.03
CA ILE A 186 -8.76 -1.58 -3.29
C ILE A 186 -8.87 -0.27 -4.06
N LEU A 187 -8.93 -0.36 -5.39
CA LEU A 187 -9.04 0.81 -6.26
C LEU A 187 -10.40 0.83 -6.96
N LEU A 188 -11.28 1.73 -6.51
CA LEU A 188 -12.56 1.98 -7.16
C LEU A 188 -12.34 2.50 -8.58
N GLY A 189 -13.12 2.00 -9.52
CA GLY A 189 -13.04 2.38 -10.93
C GLY A 189 -11.94 1.69 -11.73
N LEU A 190 -11.16 0.77 -11.13
CA LEU A 190 -10.05 0.10 -11.82
C LEU A 190 -10.51 -0.77 -13.00
N GLY A 191 -11.74 -1.29 -12.97
CA GLY A 191 -12.35 -2.03 -14.06
C GLY A 191 -12.90 -1.15 -15.21
N GLY A 192 -12.86 0.17 -15.06
CA GLY A 192 -13.49 1.11 -15.98
C GLY A 192 -14.98 0.86 -16.14
N GLN A 193 -15.64 1.58 -17.08
CA GLN A 193 -17.08 1.38 -17.35
C GLN A 193 -17.41 -0.02 -17.85
N ALA A 194 -16.47 -0.69 -18.50
CA ALA A 194 -16.69 -1.99 -19.11
C ALA A 194 -16.84 -3.13 -18.07
N ARG A 195 -16.17 -3.03 -16.93
CA ARG A 195 -16.10 -4.14 -15.96
C ARG A 195 -16.41 -3.74 -14.50
N HIS A 196 -16.97 -2.56 -14.25
CA HIS A 196 -17.17 -2.07 -12.88
C HIS A 196 -18.09 -3.00 -12.04
N ARG A 197 -19.05 -3.69 -12.64
CA ARG A 197 -19.95 -4.61 -11.92
C ARG A 197 -19.25 -5.90 -11.50
N GLU A 198 -18.49 -6.49 -12.41
CA GLU A 198 -17.67 -7.69 -12.15
C GLU A 198 -16.59 -7.36 -11.13
N HIS A 199 -15.91 -6.23 -11.31
CA HIS A 199 -14.92 -5.73 -10.39
C HIS A 199 -15.50 -5.56 -8.97
N ALA A 200 -16.64 -4.88 -8.83
CA ALA A 200 -17.28 -4.67 -7.53
C ALA A 200 -17.61 -5.98 -6.82
N ARG A 201 -18.27 -6.90 -7.55
CA ARG A 201 -18.69 -8.19 -7.00
C ARG A 201 -17.50 -9.06 -6.62
N ALA A 202 -16.54 -9.24 -7.51
CA ALA A 202 -15.37 -10.07 -7.29
C ALA A 202 -14.50 -9.51 -6.15
N THR A 203 -14.36 -8.18 -6.06
CA THR A 203 -13.62 -7.52 -4.99
C THR A 203 -14.27 -7.74 -3.63
N ALA A 204 -15.60 -7.62 -3.54
CA ALA A 204 -16.31 -7.91 -2.29
C ALA A 204 -16.15 -9.37 -1.85
N LEU A 205 -16.22 -10.33 -2.78
CA LEU A 205 -16.02 -11.75 -2.50
C LEU A 205 -14.58 -12.05 -2.05
N ALA A 206 -13.57 -11.42 -2.68
CA ALA A 206 -12.18 -11.55 -2.28
C ALA A 206 -11.95 -11.01 -0.86
N LEU A 207 -12.53 -9.87 -0.52
CA LEU A 207 -12.47 -9.28 0.81
C LEU A 207 -13.17 -10.16 1.86
N ASN A 208 -14.33 -10.72 1.53
CA ASN A 208 -15.04 -11.65 2.41
C ASN A 208 -14.21 -12.92 2.68
N ALA A 209 -13.53 -13.43 1.66
CA ALA A 209 -12.62 -14.58 1.82
C ALA A 209 -11.38 -14.25 2.66
N MET A 210 -10.84 -13.03 2.55
CA MET A 210 -9.62 -12.61 3.25
C MET A 210 -9.86 -12.12 4.68
N GLN A 211 -11.01 -11.48 4.98
CA GLN A 211 -11.36 -10.90 6.30
C GLN A 211 -10.28 -9.93 6.85
N PRO A 212 -9.90 -8.87 6.13
CA PRO A 212 -8.86 -7.95 6.58
C PRO A 212 -9.28 -7.15 7.81
N ARG A 213 -8.31 -6.76 8.66
CA ARG A 213 -8.56 -5.90 9.84
C ARG A 213 -8.79 -4.43 9.49
N LEU A 214 -8.20 -3.99 8.39
CA LEU A 214 -8.37 -2.65 7.81
C LEU A 214 -8.62 -2.80 6.31
N LEU A 215 -9.63 -2.12 5.80
CA LEU A 215 -9.95 -2.02 4.38
C LEU A 215 -9.92 -0.54 3.99
N SER A 216 -9.08 -0.21 3.03
CA SER A 216 -9.01 1.13 2.44
C SER A 216 -9.49 1.08 0.99
N ALA A 217 -10.52 1.85 0.67
CA ALA A 217 -10.97 2.06 -0.70
C ALA A 217 -10.46 3.43 -1.20
N LEU A 218 -9.76 3.43 -2.33
CA LEU A 218 -9.27 4.61 -3.01
C LEU A 218 -9.87 4.64 -4.42
N ARG A 219 -10.13 5.83 -4.96
CA ARG A 219 -10.50 5.96 -6.37
C ARG A 219 -9.25 5.93 -7.23
N VAL A 220 -9.29 5.17 -8.34
CA VAL A 220 -8.23 5.22 -9.35
C VAL A 220 -8.23 6.60 -10.02
N VAL A 221 -7.06 7.20 -10.10
CA VAL A 221 -6.83 8.44 -10.84
C VAL A 221 -5.79 8.13 -11.93
N PRO A 222 -6.14 8.32 -13.20
CA PRO A 222 -5.20 8.14 -14.30
C PRO A 222 -4.08 9.19 -14.23
N ILE A 223 -2.92 8.80 -13.70
CA ILE A 223 -1.78 9.70 -13.46
C ILE A 223 -1.04 9.94 -14.77
N PRO A 224 -0.75 11.19 -15.18
CA PRO A 224 -0.01 11.52 -16.38
C PRO A 224 1.31 10.73 -16.49
N GLY A 225 1.55 10.15 -17.68
CA GLY A 225 2.71 9.31 -17.94
C GLY A 225 2.56 7.83 -17.55
N THR A 226 1.41 7.41 -17.00
CA THR A 226 1.08 5.98 -16.81
C THR A 226 0.46 5.38 -18.09
N GLU A 227 0.52 4.05 -18.23
CA GLU A 227 -0.14 3.37 -19.34
C GLU A 227 -1.68 3.57 -19.26
N LEU A 228 -2.25 3.50 -18.06
CA LEU A 228 -3.68 3.74 -17.85
C LEU A 228 -4.09 5.14 -18.33
N HIS A 229 -3.28 6.17 -18.06
CA HIS A 229 -3.55 7.53 -18.55
C HIS A 229 -3.57 7.57 -20.08
N ALA A 230 -2.60 6.93 -20.76
CA ALA A 230 -2.57 6.86 -22.22
C ALA A 230 -3.78 6.08 -22.80
N GLU A 231 -4.28 5.07 -22.09
CA GLU A 231 -5.50 4.36 -22.45
C GLU A 231 -6.75 5.23 -22.33
N VAL A 232 -6.82 6.08 -21.30
CA VAL A 232 -7.89 7.08 -21.15
C VAL A 232 -7.85 8.10 -22.29
N GLU A 233 -6.68 8.68 -22.56
CA GLU A 233 -6.52 9.65 -23.65
C GLU A 233 -6.89 9.09 -25.03
N SER A 234 -6.63 7.80 -25.27
CA SER A 234 -6.97 7.13 -26.52
C SER A 234 -8.41 6.58 -26.56
N GLY A 235 -9.18 6.74 -25.49
CA GLY A 235 -10.55 6.22 -25.39
C GLY A 235 -10.65 4.69 -25.24
N ARG A 236 -9.54 3.98 -25.03
CA ARG A 236 -9.53 2.52 -24.79
C ARG A 236 -9.97 2.17 -23.36
N PHE A 237 -9.73 3.04 -22.42
CA PHE A 237 -10.25 2.93 -21.05
C PHE A 237 -11.19 4.09 -20.79
N LEU A 238 -12.41 3.79 -20.39
CA LEU A 238 -13.41 4.78 -19.98
C LEU A 238 -13.50 4.78 -18.46
N PRO A 239 -13.00 5.84 -17.78
CA PRO A 239 -13.11 5.97 -16.33
C PRO A 239 -14.57 6.00 -15.87
N LEU A 240 -14.82 5.60 -14.64
CA LEU A 240 -16.12 5.79 -14.02
C LEU A 240 -16.38 7.28 -13.77
N THR A 241 -17.64 7.70 -13.94
CA THR A 241 -18.11 8.98 -13.42
C THR A 241 -18.13 8.95 -11.88
N GLU A 242 -18.39 10.10 -11.25
CA GLU A 242 -18.55 10.14 -9.79
C GLU A 242 -19.72 9.28 -9.34
N HIS A 243 -20.85 9.37 -10.02
CA HIS A 243 -22.03 8.57 -9.74
C HIS A 243 -21.74 7.05 -9.86
N GLN A 244 -21.09 6.64 -10.95
CA GLN A 244 -20.69 5.25 -11.15
C GLN A 244 -19.70 4.75 -10.10
N THR A 245 -18.78 5.61 -9.64
CA THR A 245 -17.80 5.27 -8.58
C THR A 245 -18.49 5.04 -7.24
N VAL A 246 -19.44 5.89 -6.89
CA VAL A 246 -20.25 5.74 -5.67
C VAL A 246 -21.15 4.50 -5.76
N GLU A 247 -21.75 4.25 -6.93
CA GLU A 247 -22.54 3.04 -7.18
C GLU A 247 -21.68 1.76 -7.05
N GLU A 248 -20.45 1.77 -7.56
CA GLU A 248 -19.51 0.65 -7.42
C GLU A 248 -19.19 0.40 -5.95
N LEU A 249 -18.83 1.44 -5.18
CA LEU A 249 -18.59 1.32 -3.75
C LEU A 249 -19.82 0.79 -3.00
N ARG A 250 -21.01 1.30 -3.32
CA ARG A 250 -22.26 0.83 -2.73
C ARG A 250 -22.47 -0.67 -2.97
N ARG A 251 -22.24 -1.14 -4.21
CA ARG A 251 -22.32 -2.57 -4.57
C ARG A 251 -21.32 -3.42 -3.81
N ILE A 252 -20.09 -2.93 -3.66
CA ILE A 252 -19.07 -3.60 -2.83
C ILE A 252 -19.58 -3.73 -1.41
N VAL A 253 -19.99 -2.62 -0.77
CA VAL A 253 -20.45 -2.61 0.63
C VAL A 253 -21.66 -3.52 0.84
N GLU A 254 -22.59 -3.58 -0.11
CA GLU A 254 -23.77 -4.43 -0.04
C GLU A 254 -23.42 -5.93 0.08
N VAL A 255 -22.39 -6.37 -0.66
CA VAL A 255 -21.93 -7.78 -0.69
C VAL A 255 -20.97 -8.09 0.46
N LEU A 256 -20.32 -7.08 1.07
CA LEU A 256 -19.38 -7.31 2.17
C LEU A 256 -20.02 -8.04 3.35
N ASP A 257 -19.37 -9.12 3.78
CA ASP A 257 -19.66 -9.87 5.01
C ASP A 257 -18.35 -9.97 5.83
N LEU A 258 -18.00 -8.87 6.50
CA LEU A 258 -16.77 -8.72 7.25
C LEU A 258 -17.07 -8.69 8.75
N THR A 259 -16.34 -9.49 9.52
CA THR A 259 -16.62 -9.70 10.94
C THR A 259 -16.00 -8.66 11.86
N ASN A 260 -14.86 -8.09 11.51
CA ASN A 260 -14.13 -7.14 12.38
C ASN A 260 -13.16 -6.26 11.57
N THR A 261 -13.70 -5.42 10.71
CA THR A 261 -12.93 -4.58 9.79
C THR A 261 -13.20 -3.10 10.02
N VAL A 262 -12.15 -2.30 10.13
CA VAL A 262 -12.24 -0.86 9.99
C VAL A 262 -12.19 -0.53 8.50
N PHE A 263 -13.26 0.05 7.98
CA PHE A 263 -13.36 0.54 6.60
C PHE A 263 -13.02 2.02 6.55
N ARG A 264 -12.22 2.41 5.56
CA ARG A 264 -11.89 3.81 5.27
C ARG A 264 -11.91 4.08 3.77
N ALA A 265 -12.58 5.15 3.38
CA ALA A 265 -12.53 5.73 2.04
C ALA A 265 -12.31 7.26 2.17
N ASN A 266 -11.33 7.64 3.00
CA ASN A 266 -11.03 9.03 3.34
C ASN A 266 -9.74 9.56 2.67
N HIS A 267 -9.23 8.85 1.66
CA HIS A 267 -8.14 9.32 0.83
C HIS A 267 -8.62 10.47 -0.07
N SER A 268 -7.75 11.42 -0.38
CA SER A 268 -8.03 12.60 -1.22
C SER A 268 -8.53 12.28 -2.64
N SER A 269 -8.23 11.07 -3.15
CA SER A 269 -8.76 10.62 -4.45
C SER A 269 -10.26 10.34 -4.44
N ASN A 270 -10.87 10.12 -3.27
CA ASN A 270 -12.28 9.81 -3.16
C ASN A 270 -13.17 11.06 -3.25
N ILE A 271 -14.40 10.87 -3.69
CA ILE A 271 -15.39 11.94 -3.87
C ILE A 271 -15.80 12.53 -2.52
N ILE A 272 -16.02 11.67 -1.53
CA ILE A 272 -16.31 12.04 -0.14
C ILE A 272 -15.54 11.14 0.83
N PRO A 273 -15.13 11.65 1.99
CA PRO A 273 -14.51 10.83 3.03
C PRO A 273 -15.58 9.99 3.75
N LEU A 274 -15.35 8.67 3.82
CA LEU A 274 -16.22 7.72 4.51
C LEU A 274 -15.40 6.86 5.48
N GLU A 275 -15.99 6.58 6.65
CA GLU A 275 -15.44 5.64 7.63
C GLU A 275 -16.55 4.78 8.26
N ALA A 276 -16.25 3.52 8.53
CA ALA A 276 -17.18 2.57 9.15
C ALA A 276 -16.43 1.48 9.91
N ARG A 277 -17.09 0.88 10.89
CA ARG A 277 -16.68 -0.38 11.52
C ARG A 277 -17.64 -1.48 11.10
N LEU A 278 -17.16 -2.39 10.28
CA LEU A 278 -17.98 -3.49 9.75
C LEU A 278 -17.93 -4.71 10.69
N PRO A 279 -19.04 -5.40 10.90
CA PRO A 279 -20.35 -5.21 10.23
C PRO A 279 -21.25 -4.14 10.87
N ARG A 280 -20.90 -3.62 12.06
CA ARG A 280 -21.77 -2.76 12.89
C ARG A 280 -22.38 -1.58 12.11
N ASP A 281 -21.56 -0.90 11.32
CA ASP A 281 -21.96 0.36 10.66
C ASP A 281 -22.38 0.16 9.20
N LYS A 282 -22.53 -1.12 8.73
CA LYS A 282 -22.83 -1.42 7.32
C LYS A 282 -24.10 -0.73 6.82
N ASN A 283 -25.21 -0.83 7.56
CA ASN A 283 -26.47 -0.22 7.14
C ASN A 283 -26.40 1.31 7.10
N ARG A 284 -25.72 1.93 8.06
CA ARG A 284 -25.49 3.38 8.05
C ARG A 284 -24.67 3.80 6.82
N LEU A 285 -23.64 3.05 6.49
CA LEU A 285 -22.81 3.32 5.32
C LEU A 285 -23.60 3.19 4.01
N LEU A 286 -24.44 2.15 3.87
CA LEU A 286 -25.33 2.00 2.72
C LEU A 286 -26.31 3.17 2.60
N THR A 287 -26.95 3.59 3.70
CA THR A 287 -27.85 4.75 3.71
C THR A 287 -27.15 6.03 3.28
N GLN A 288 -25.88 6.27 3.72
CA GLN A 288 -25.10 7.42 3.28
C GLN A 288 -24.80 7.38 1.78
N LEU A 289 -24.44 6.22 1.24
CA LEU A 289 -24.17 6.03 -0.19
C LEU A 289 -25.46 6.20 -1.03
N ASP A 290 -26.60 5.67 -0.58
CA ASP A 290 -27.90 5.84 -1.24
C ASP A 290 -28.33 7.32 -1.26
N ALA A 291 -28.15 8.02 -0.16
CA ALA A 291 -28.44 9.46 -0.09
C ALA A 291 -27.55 10.26 -1.06
N LEU A 292 -26.28 9.90 -1.19
CA LEU A 292 -25.38 10.56 -2.12
C LEU A 292 -25.77 10.29 -3.58
N LEU A 293 -26.12 9.04 -3.93
CA LEU A 293 -26.59 8.66 -5.28
C LEU A 293 -27.87 9.39 -5.70
N THR A 294 -28.75 9.75 -4.74
CA THR A 294 -30.01 10.45 -5.00
C THR A 294 -29.89 11.97 -4.85
N SER A 295 -28.77 12.51 -4.41
CA SER A 295 -28.58 13.94 -4.10
C SER A 295 -28.64 14.86 -5.31
N GLY A 296 -28.36 14.36 -6.52
CA GLY A 296 -28.19 15.14 -7.75
C GLY A 296 -26.90 15.99 -7.81
N HIS A 297 -25.97 15.80 -6.84
CA HIS A 297 -24.70 16.55 -6.80
C HIS A 297 -23.57 15.86 -7.56
N LEU A 298 -23.66 14.53 -7.75
CA LEU A 298 -22.65 13.78 -8.47
C LEU A 298 -22.69 14.11 -9.96
N ASP A 299 -21.53 14.17 -10.59
CA ASP A 299 -21.34 14.51 -12.01
C ASP A 299 -21.81 15.93 -12.40
N ALA A 300 -22.14 16.78 -11.42
CA ALA A 300 -22.57 18.16 -11.66
C ALA A 300 -21.44 19.03 -12.26
N GLN A 301 -20.19 18.67 -11.96
CA GLN A 301 -18.98 19.25 -12.55
C GLN A 301 -18.14 18.11 -13.14
N SER A 302 -18.40 17.71 -14.37
CA SER A 302 -17.65 16.62 -15.01
C SER A 302 -16.63 17.15 -16.01
N PRO A 303 -15.37 16.65 -15.97
CA PRO A 303 -14.85 15.76 -14.94
C PRO A 303 -14.68 16.51 -13.61
N GLY A 304 -15.11 15.90 -12.51
CA GLY A 304 -14.87 16.43 -11.17
C GLY A 304 -13.39 16.74 -10.96
N ASP A 305 -13.09 17.70 -10.08
CA ASP A 305 -11.72 18.14 -9.82
C ASP A 305 -10.81 16.95 -9.56
N GLN A 306 -9.70 16.89 -10.29
CA GLN A 306 -8.64 15.95 -9.95
C GLN A 306 -8.11 16.32 -8.56
N PRO A 307 -7.89 15.37 -7.66
CA PRO A 307 -7.37 15.69 -6.35
C PRO A 307 -6.04 16.43 -6.51
N LEU A 308 -5.92 17.57 -5.88
CA LEU A 308 -4.72 18.44 -5.95
C LEU A 308 -3.47 17.77 -5.37
N TRP A 309 -3.65 16.69 -4.61
CA TRP A 309 -2.60 15.97 -3.88
C TRP A 309 -2.81 14.46 -3.99
N LEU A 310 -1.95 13.80 -4.73
CA LEU A 310 -1.78 12.34 -4.76
C LEU A 310 -0.39 11.98 -4.27
#